data_d91b1eedeb159a7b5c342781f97456e7
#
_entry.id   d91b1eedeb159a7b5c342781f97456e7
#
_cell.length_a   1.000
_cell.length_b   1.000
_cell.length_c   1.000
_cell.angle_alpha   90.00
_cell.angle_beta   90.00
_cell.angle_gamma   90.00
#
_symmetry.space_group_name_H-M   'P 1'
#
loop_
_entity.id
_entity.type
_entity.pdbx_description
1 polymer ?
#
loop_
_entity_poly.entity_id
_entity_poly.type
_entity_poly.pdbx_seq_one_letter_code
_entity_poly.pdbx_strand_id
1 'polypeptide(L)'
;PINAINPDNPNATPTYPELQPLITRLQEQNRTIRTQLSELSTRQREFDAITENMREGFLIVDNKCSILSSNRSALRLLGIDDAQKPENLHQAVCSGKLLDLVDNALAGTRGDEEITVGGGTWQLFANPVITAGHVTGAIIIFMDVTEREQREALRREFSANVSHELKTPLTSITGFAELMKEGMVPKEKMQEFSGDIYRESRRLIDLVDDIIQLSRLDEGTANFSKSPVDLYT
;
A
#
# COMPACT_ATOMS: atom_id res chain seq x y z
N PRO A 1 -62.17 -11.98 -12.02
CA PRO A 1 -61.84 -10.59 -12.41
C PRO A 1 -60.70 -9.98 -11.53
N ILE A 2 -60.58 -10.38 -10.24
CA ILE A 2 -59.53 -9.86 -9.33
C ILE A 2 -58.11 -10.28 -9.73
N ASN A 3 -57.94 -11.47 -10.35
CA ASN A 3 -56.62 -11.96 -10.83
C ASN A 3 -56.10 -11.27 -12.09
N ALA A 4 -56.85 -10.31 -12.66
CA ALA A 4 -56.41 -9.55 -13.85
C ALA A 4 -55.75 -8.18 -13.51
N ILE A 5 -55.60 -7.89 -12.23
CA ILE A 5 -54.90 -6.64 -11.81
C ILE A 5 -53.40 -6.84 -11.97
N ASN A 6 -52.84 -6.24 -12.99
CA ASN A 6 -51.41 -6.20 -13.19
C ASN A 6 -50.84 -5.08 -12.33
N PRO A 7 -50.02 -5.37 -11.29
CA PRO A 7 -49.45 -4.34 -10.44
C PRO A 7 -48.52 -3.36 -11.18
N ASP A 8 -47.98 -3.75 -12.35
CA ASP A 8 -47.13 -2.88 -13.18
C ASP A 8 -47.93 -1.96 -14.14
N ASN A 9 -49.21 -2.27 -14.41
CA ASN A 9 -50.07 -1.41 -15.21
C ASN A 9 -51.50 -1.39 -14.65
N PRO A 10 -51.75 -0.72 -13.51
CA PRO A 10 -53.06 -0.73 -12.84
C PRO A 10 -54.16 0.04 -13.59
N ASN A 11 -53.82 0.85 -14.65
CA ASN A 11 -54.79 1.57 -15.45
C ASN A 11 -55.50 0.74 -16.51
N ALA A 12 -55.12 -0.52 -16.71
CA ALA A 12 -55.69 -1.44 -17.72
C ALA A 12 -56.91 -2.21 -17.23
N THR A 13 -57.37 -2.01 -15.99
CA THR A 13 -58.48 -2.75 -15.39
C THR A 13 -59.77 -1.92 -15.25
N PRO A 14 -60.96 -2.54 -15.43
CA PRO A 14 -62.25 -1.84 -15.23
C PRO A 14 -62.30 -1.32 -13.77
N THR A 15 -62.54 -0.02 -13.64
CA THR A 15 -62.50 0.69 -12.35
C THR A 15 -63.75 0.43 -11.54
N TYR A 16 -63.64 -0.44 -10.52
CA TYR A 16 -64.64 -0.53 -9.48
C TYR A 16 -64.37 0.59 -8.45
N PRO A 17 -65.35 1.52 -8.22
CA PRO A 17 -65.14 2.65 -7.29
C PRO A 17 -64.68 2.23 -5.86
N GLU A 18 -65.14 1.07 -5.45
CA GLU A 18 -64.84 0.48 -4.11
C GLU A 18 -63.36 0.03 -3.99
N LEU A 19 -62.70 -0.27 -5.12
CA LEU A 19 -61.30 -0.70 -5.13
C LEU A 19 -60.30 0.45 -5.33
N GLN A 20 -60.74 1.68 -5.63
CA GLN A 20 -59.93 2.86 -5.89
C GLN A 20 -58.95 3.14 -4.70
N PRO A 21 -59.35 3.15 -3.44
CA PRO A 21 -58.43 3.39 -2.33
C PRO A 21 -57.32 2.37 -2.22
N LEU A 22 -57.65 1.08 -2.54
CA LEU A 22 -56.69 -0.02 -2.52
C LEU A 22 -55.66 0.11 -3.66
N ILE A 23 -56.14 0.44 -4.85
CA ILE A 23 -55.29 0.67 -6.03
C ILE A 23 -54.33 1.83 -5.80
N THR A 24 -54.82 2.97 -5.28
CA THR A 24 -54.00 4.12 -4.95
C THR A 24 -52.88 3.77 -3.94
N ARG A 25 -53.27 3.04 -2.88
CA ARG A 25 -52.31 2.61 -1.86
C ARG A 25 -51.23 1.65 -2.42
N LEU A 26 -51.60 0.72 -3.30
CA LEU A 26 -50.67 -0.16 -4.00
C LEU A 26 -49.73 0.61 -4.94
N GLN A 27 -50.24 1.62 -5.65
CA GLN A 27 -49.42 2.50 -6.48
C GLN A 27 -48.40 3.29 -5.67
N GLU A 28 -48.83 3.87 -4.54
CA GLU A 28 -47.93 4.57 -3.64
C GLU A 28 -46.83 3.65 -3.08
N GLN A 29 -47.23 2.45 -2.63
CA GLN A 29 -46.24 1.47 -2.14
C GLN A 29 -45.25 1.04 -3.25
N ASN A 30 -45.74 0.73 -4.43
CA ASN A 30 -44.88 0.39 -5.57
C ASN A 30 -43.95 1.55 -5.94
N ARG A 31 -44.42 2.78 -5.92
CA ARG A 31 -43.59 3.97 -6.16
C ARG A 31 -42.50 4.08 -5.09
N THR A 32 -42.85 3.91 -3.82
CA THR A 32 -41.87 3.97 -2.71
C THR A 32 -40.80 2.87 -2.85
N ILE A 33 -41.22 1.63 -3.13
CA ILE A 33 -40.29 0.51 -3.35
C ILE A 33 -39.36 0.79 -4.52
N ARG A 34 -39.88 1.24 -5.66
CA ARG A 34 -39.07 1.59 -6.83
C ARG A 34 -38.05 2.70 -6.55
N THR A 35 -38.44 3.72 -5.78
CA THR A 35 -37.54 4.79 -5.37
C THR A 35 -36.45 4.26 -4.46
N GLN A 36 -36.78 3.45 -3.45
CA GLN A 36 -35.79 2.83 -2.56
C GLN A 36 -34.83 1.90 -3.29
N LEU A 37 -35.32 1.07 -4.23
CA LEU A 37 -34.48 0.21 -5.06
C LEU A 37 -33.53 1.03 -5.95
N SER A 38 -34.03 2.12 -6.53
CA SER A 38 -33.20 3.04 -7.34
C SER A 38 -32.11 3.71 -6.51
N GLU A 39 -32.42 4.17 -5.30
CA GLU A 39 -31.45 4.75 -4.38
C GLU A 39 -30.38 3.72 -3.95
N LEU A 40 -30.81 2.51 -3.58
CA LEU A 40 -29.87 1.44 -3.23
C LEU A 40 -28.95 1.08 -4.41
N SER A 41 -29.50 0.96 -5.63
CA SER A 41 -28.71 0.66 -6.82
C SER A 41 -27.75 1.79 -7.18
N THR A 42 -28.08 3.02 -6.88
CA THR A 42 -27.21 4.18 -7.09
C THR A 42 -26.06 4.16 -6.09
N ARG A 43 -26.34 3.97 -4.81
CA ARG A 43 -25.31 3.85 -3.77
C ARG A 43 -24.36 2.69 -4.03
N GLN A 44 -24.89 1.54 -4.48
CA GLN A 44 -24.07 0.39 -4.83
C GLN A 44 -23.11 0.73 -5.99
N ARG A 45 -23.63 1.35 -7.06
CA ARG A 45 -22.79 1.78 -8.21
C ARG A 45 -21.73 2.81 -7.82
N GLU A 46 -22.06 3.74 -6.92
CA GLU A 46 -21.10 4.71 -6.40
C GLU A 46 -19.99 4.02 -5.60
N PHE A 47 -20.36 3.08 -4.75
CA PHE A 47 -19.39 2.28 -3.98
C PHE A 47 -18.49 1.46 -4.90
N ASP A 48 -19.05 0.74 -5.87
CA ASP A 48 -18.31 -0.05 -6.84
C ASP A 48 -17.37 0.85 -7.66
N ALA A 49 -17.84 2.01 -8.11
CA ALA A 49 -17.00 2.96 -8.86
C ALA A 49 -15.82 3.50 -8.04
N ILE A 50 -16.01 3.75 -6.75
CA ILE A 50 -14.93 4.18 -5.85
C ILE A 50 -13.91 3.04 -5.70
N THR A 51 -14.36 1.85 -5.32
CA THR A 51 -13.47 0.72 -5.05
C THR A 51 -12.73 0.23 -6.28
N GLU A 52 -13.38 0.21 -7.46
CA GLU A 52 -12.75 -0.19 -8.73
C GLU A 52 -11.67 0.78 -9.21
N ASN A 53 -11.75 2.07 -8.86
CA ASN A 53 -10.74 3.07 -9.22
C ASN A 53 -9.63 3.23 -8.19
N MET A 54 -9.67 2.52 -7.06
CA MET A 54 -8.59 2.50 -6.07
C MET A 54 -7.38 1.72 -6.62
N ARG A 55 -6.18 2.20 -6.30
CA ARG A 55 -4.93 1.46 -6.55
C ARG A 55 -4.75 0.31 -5.57
N GLU A 56 -5.18 0.53 -4.34
CA GLU A 56 -5.16 -0.45 -3.27
C GLU A 56 -6.12 -1.60 -3.59
N GLY A 57 -5.71 -2.81 -3.28
CA GLY A 57 -6.60 -3.96 -3.32
C GLY A 57 -7.59 -3.91 -2.17
N PHE A 58 -8.85 -4.24 -2.46
CA PHE A 58 -9.92 -4.27 -1.49
C PHE A 58 -10.69 -5.57 -1.59
N LEU A 59 -10.87 -6.26 -0.45
CA LEU A 59 -11.55 -7.54 -0.35
C LEU A 59 -12.40 -7.59 0.92
N ILE A 60 -13.65 -8.00 0.80
CA ILE A 60 -14.52 -8.28 1.94
C ILE A 60 -14.90 -9.75 1.91
N VAL A 61 -14.78 -10.40 3.06
CA VAL A 61 -15.22 -11.77 3.26
C VAL A 61 -16.25 -11.88 4.39
N ASP A 62 -17.13 -12.86 4.31
CA ASP A 62 -18.03 -13.21 5.41
C ASP A 62 -17.33 -14.09 6.46
N ASN A 63 -18.07 -14.51 7.48
CA ASN A 63 -17.57 -15.38 8.56
C ASN A 63 -17.24 -16.82 8.11
N LYS A 64 -17.51 -17.17 6.85
CA LYS A 64 -17.17 -18.47 6.21
C LYS A 64 -16.05 -18.31 5.17
N CYS A 65 -15.38 -17.17 5.15
CA CYS A 65 -14.40 -16.81 4.12
C CYS A 65 -14.97 -16.75 2.69
N SER A 66 -16.31 -16.58 2.53
CA SER A 66 -16.90 -16.33 1.22
C SER A 66 -16.65 -14.89 0.80
N ILE A 67 -16.28 -14.68 -0.46
CA ILE A 67 -15.95 -13.35 -0.98
C ILE A 67 -17.25 -12.59 -1.26
N LEU A 68 -17.52 -11.57 -0.43
CA LEU A 68 -18.69 -10.70 -0.59
C LEU A 68 -18.44 -9.59 -1.60
N SER A 69 -17.26 -8.99 -1.57
CA SER A 69 -16.86 -7.92 -2.48
C SER A 69 -15.36 -7.91 -2.69
N SER A 70 -14.92 -7.51 -3.86
CA SER A 70 -13.51 -7.33 -4.19
C SER A 70 -13.41 -6.35 -5.35
N ASN A 71 -12.33 -5.55 -5.38
CA ASN A 71 -12.03 -4.74 -6.54
C ASN A 71 -11.01 -5.42 -7.47
N ARG A 72 -10.84 -4.85 -8.64
CA ARG A 72 -9.94 -5.36 -9.68
C ARG A 72 -8.47 -5.45 -9.23
N SER A 73 -8.03 -4.51 -8.38
CA SER A 73 -6.66 -4.52 -7.84
C SER A 73 -6.40 -5.73 -6.96
N ALA A 74 -7.35 -6.08 -6.07
CA ALA A 74 -7.26 -7.28 -5.22
C ALA A 74 -7.26 -8.57 -6.05
N LEU A 75 -8.15 -8.68 -7.03
CA LEU A 75 -8.23 -9.86 -7.90
C LEU A 75 -6.94 -10.09 -8.69
N ARG A 76 -6.36 -9.01 -9.25
CA ARG A 76 -5.08 -9.09 -9.97
C ARG A 76 -3.94 -9.55 -9.07
N LEU A 77 -3.86 -9.02 -7.85
CA LEU A 77 -2.83 -9.40 -6.89
C LEU A 77 -2.94 -10.87 -6.50
N LEU A 78 -4.16 -11.36 -6.32
CA LEU A 78 -4.43 -12.75 -5.97
C LEU A 78 -4.32 -13.70 -7.16
N GLY A 79 -4.13 -13.17 -8.38
CA GLY A 79 -4.09 -13.96 -9.62
C GLY A 79 -5.44 -14.58 -9.99
N ILE A 80 -6.53 -13.98 -9.53
CA ILE A 80 -7.90 -14.45 -9.75
C ILE A 80 -8.46 -13.77 -11.01
N ASP A 81 -8.96 -14.57 -11.95
CA ASP A 81 -9.71 -14.05 -13.09
C ASP A 81 -11.11 -13.61 -12.64
N ASP A 82 -11.50 -12.39 -13.00
CA ASP A 82 -12.81 -11.82 -12.68
C ASP A 82 -13.98 -12.68 -13.21
N ALA A 83 -13.75 -13.36 -14.33
CA ALA A 83 -14.72 -14.29 -14.93
C ALA A 83 -14.90 -15.62 -14.16
N GLN A 84 -13.93 -15.97 -13.30
CA GLN A 84 -13.90 -17.23 -12.52
C GLN A 84 -13.68 -16.95 -11.03
N LYS A 85 -14.31 -15.90 -10.52
CA LYS A 85 -14.19 -15.51 -9.12
C LYS A 85 -14.65 -16.67 -8.21
N PRO A 86 -13.75 -17.23 -7.38
CA PRO A 86 -14.11 -18.31 -6.48
C PRO A 86 -15.06 -17.78 -5.40
N GLU A 87 -15.99 -18.61 -4.98
CA GLU A 87 -16.92 -18.26 -3.90
C GLU A 87 -16.21 -18.14 -2.55
N ASN A 88 -15.12 -18.89 -2.36
CA ASN A 88 -14.40 -18.94 -1.08
C ASN A 88 -12.93 -18.60 -1.25
N LEU A 89 -12.41 -17.76 -0.35
CA LEU A 89 -11.02 -17.28 -0.36
C LEU A 89 -10.00 -18.43 -0.23
N HIS A 90 -10.30 -19.47 0.56
CA HIS A 90 -9.42 -20.64 0.71
C HIS A 90 -9.18 -21.41 -0.59
N GLN A 91 -10.10 -21.32 -1.55
CA GLN A 91 -9.94 -21.94 -2.88
C GLN A 91 -9.12 -21.07 -3.82
N ALA A 92 -9.10 -19.77 -3.55
CA ALA A 92 -8.47 -18.77 -4.39
C ALA A 92 -6.97 -18.57 -4.10
N VAL A 93 -6.55 -18.79 -2.86
CA VAL A 93 -5.27 -18.32 -2.36
C VAL A 93 -4.50 -19.48 -1.72
N CYS A 94 -3.24 -19.66 -2.19
CA CYS A 94 -2.29 -20.62 -1.60
C CYS A 94 -1.37 -19.97 -0.53
N SER A 95 -1.48 -18.66 -0.28
CA SER A 95 -0.63 -17.97 0.69
C SER A 95 -1.13 -18.20 2.11
N GLY A 96 -0.40 -19.00 2.90
CA GLY A 96 -0.71 -19.25 4.31
C GLY A 96 -0.81 -17.96 5.12
N LYS A 97 0.10 -17.01 4.91
CA LYS A 97 0.11 -15.71 5.60
C LYS A 97 -1.18 -14.91 5.45
N LEU A 98 -1.74 -14.86 4.24
CA LEU A 98 -3.01 -14.16 4.01
C LEU A 98 -4.17 -14.88 4.69
N LEU A 99 -4.21 -16.21 4.64
CA LEU A 99 -5.25 -17.00 5.28
C LEU A 99 -5.20 -16.86 6.80
N ASP A 100 -4.02 -16.97 7.41
CA ASP A 100 -3.82 -16.77 8.84
C ASP A 100 -4.26 -15.37 9.28
N LEU A 101 -3.96 -14.34 8.46
CA LEU A 101 -4.35 -12.97 8.72
C LEU A 101 -5.88 -12.79 8.69
N VAL A 102 -6.55 -13.41 7.73
CA VAL A 102 -8.02 -13.40 7.61
C VAL A 102 -8.67 -14.15 8.76
N ASP A 103 -8.16 -15.34 9.12
CA ASP A 103 -8.69 -16.14 10.22
C ASP A 103 -8.57 -15.39 11.57
N ASN A 104 -7.45 -14.71 11.81
CA ASN A 104 -7.28 -13.84 12.97
C ASN A 104 -8.30 -12.68 12.97
N ALA A 105 -8.56 -12.08 11.82
CA ALA A 105 -9.56 -11.01 11.72
C ALA A 105 -10.97 -11.56 11.99
N LEU A 106 -11.31 -12.75 11.49
CA LEU A 106 -12.58 -13.40 11.76
C LEU A 106 -12.72 -13.83 13.23
N ALA A 107 -11.59 -14.08 13.92
CA ALA A 107 -11.56 -14.28 15.37
C ALA A 107 -11.67 -12.96 16.17
N GLY A 108 -11.76 -11.79 15.49
CA GLY A 108 -11.94 -10.49 16.11
C GLY A 108 -10.64 -9.71 16.35
N THR A 109 -9.50 -10.21 15.87
CA THR A 109 -8.19 -9.59 16.06
C THR A 109 -7.77 -8.89 14.76
N ARG A 110 -7.42 -7.59 14.87
CA ARG A 110 -6.81 -6.84 13.76
C ARG A 110 -5.38 -7.31 13.55
N GLY A 111 -4.94 -7.34 12.32
CA GLY A 111 -3.56 -7.68 11.98
C GLY A 111 -3.11 -7.03 10.71
N ASP A 112 -1.80 -7.03 10.54
CA ASP A 112 -1.13 -6.64 9.31
C ASP A 112 0.01 -7.62 9.00
N GLU A 113 0.27 -7.82 7.73
CA GLU A 113 1.32 -8.72 7.22
C GLU A 113 1.91 -8.15 5.94
N GLU A 114 3.19 -8.41 5.74
CA GLU A 114 3.89 -8.08 4.50
C GLU A 114 4.09 -9.34 3.66
N ILE A 115 3.73 -9.22 2.37
CA ILE A 115 3.93 -10.29 1.39
C ILE A 115 4.64 -9.75 0.16
N THR A 116 5.44 -10.63 -0.48
CA THR A 116 6.06 -10.34 -1.78
C THR A 116 5.36 -11.15 -2.85
N VAL A 117 4.75 -10.48 -3.83
CA VAL A 117 4.02 -11.12 -4.93
C VAL A 117 4.34 -10.40 -6.24
N GLY A 118 4.67 -11.16 -7.29
CA GLY A 118 4.91 -10.60 -8.62
C GLY A 118 6.10 -9.62 -8.70
N GLY A 119 7.07 -9.73 -7.77
CA GLY A 119 8.22 -8.81 -7.68
C GLY A 119 7.90 -7.50 -6.96
N GLY A 120 6.69 -7.31 -6.44
CA GLY A 120 6.29 -6.19 -5.59
C GLY A 120 6.13 -6.59 -4.13
N THR A 121 6.28 -5.61 -3.24
CA THR A 121 6.04 -5.76 -1.80
C THR A 121 4.70 -5.14 -1.44
N TRP A 122 3.87 -5.92 -0.77
CA TRP A 122 2.50 -5.54 -0.41
C TRP A 122 2.29 -5.63 1.08
N GLN A 123 1.79 -4.55 1.68
CA GLN A 123 1.32 -4.53 3.06
C GLN A 123 -0.17 -4.88 3.07
N LEU A 124 -0.54 -5.91 3.81
CA LEU A 124 -1.90 -6.36 4.00
C LEU A 124 -2.42 -5.90 5.36
N PHE A 125 -3.62 -5.38 5.38
CA PHE A 125 -4.33 -5.06 6.63
C PHE A 125 -5.63 -5.83 6.68
N ALA A 126 -5.86 -6.61 7.71
CA ALA A 126 -7.14 -7.28 7.94
C ALA A 126 -7.82 -6.76 9.20
N ASN A 127 -9.06 -6.35 9.03
CA ASN A 127 -9.88 -5.79 10.11
C ASN A 127 -11.21 -6.56 10.21
N PRO A 128 -11.63 -6.94 11.43
CA PRO A 128 -12.92 -7.55 11.64
C PRO A 128 -14.07 -6.57 11.35
N VAL A 129 -15.11 -7.04 10.71
CA VAL A 129 -16.39 -6.35 10.58
C VAL A 129 -17.28 -6.80 11.73
N ILE A 130 -17.62 -5.87 12.62
CA ILE A 130 -18.44 -6.18 13.80
C ILE A 130 -19.82 -5.56 13.63
N THR A 131 -20.86 -6.38 13.68
CA THR A 131 -22.27 -5.94 13.62
C THR A 131 -22.99 -6.47 14.85
N ALA A 132 -23.66 -5.62 15.59
CA ALA A 132 -24.38 -5.96 16.83
C ALA A 132 -23.53 -6.76 17.85
N GLY A 133 -22.22 -6.46 17.94
CA GLY A 133 -21.30 -7.11 18.89
C GLY A 133 -20.73 -8.45 18.45
N HIS A 134 -21.05 -8.92 17.23
CA HIS A 134 -20.53 -10.16 16.65
C HIS A 134 -19.72 -9.88 15.40
N VAL A 135 -18.64 -10.65 15.19
CA VAL A 135 -17.87 -10.60 13.95
C VAL A 135 -18.69 -11.24 12.83
N THR A 136 -19.02 -10.46 11.82
CA THR A 136 -19.83 -10.89 10.66
C THR A 136 -18.98 -11.12 9.41
N GLY A 137 -17.70 -10.72 9.44
CA GLY A 137 -16.77 -10.85 8.34
C GLY A 137 -15.46 -10.12 8.59
N ALA A 138 -14.65 -9.98 7.55
CA ALA A 138 -13.41 -9.22 7.58
C ALA A 138 -13.24 -8.36 6.32
N ILE A 139 -12.57 -7.22 6.47
CA ILE A 139 -12.12 -6.37 5.37
C ILE A 139 -10.61 -6.51 5.28
N ILE A 140 -10.12 -6.82 4.08
CA ILE A 140 -8.71 -6.90 3.79
C ILE A 140 -8.35 -5.79 2.78
N ILE A 141 -7.30 -5.03 3.10
CA ILE A 141 -6.76 -3.99 2.24
C ILE A 141 -5.34 -4.40 1.87
N PHE A 142 -5.02 -4.32 0.59
CA PHE A 142 -3.70 -4.60 0.02
C PHE A 142 -3.10 -3.28 -0.46
N MET A 143 -1.99 -2.86 0.14
CA MET A 143 -1.30 -1.63 -0.20
C MET A 143 0.05 -1.95 -0.84
N ASP A 144 0.31 -1.43 -2.04
CA ASP A 144 1.62 -1.53 -2.68
C ASP A 144 2.61 -0.61 -1.97
N VAL A 145 3.60 -1.22 -1.32
CA VAL A 145 4.67 -0.51 -0.60
C VAL A 145 6.03 -0.69 -1.27
N THR A 146 6.06 -1.24 -2.47
CA THR A 146 7.28 -1.58 -3.22
C THR A 146 8.23 -0.40 -3.33
N GLU A 147 7.73 0.75 -3.78
CA GLU A 147 8.54 1.95 -3.97
C GLU A 147 9.04 2.53 -2.63
N ARG A 148 8.22 2.43 -1.60
CA ARG A 148 8.60 2.86 -0.25
C ARG A 148 9.70 1.97 0.32
N GLU A 149 9.53 0.65 0.25
CA GLU A 149 10.52 -0.32 0.74
C GLU A 149 11.84 -0.24 -0.02
N GLN A 150 11.80 -0.05 -1.35
CA GLN A 150 13.01 0.18 -2.15
C GLN A 150 13.74 1.45 -1.71
N ARG A 151 13.03 2.55 -1.50
CA ARG A 151 13.64 3.80 -1.00
C ARG A 151 14.24 3.63 0.40
N GLU A 152 13.55 2.94 1.29
CA GLU A 152 14.05 2.66 2.64
C GLU A 152 15.26 1.71 2.62
N ALA A 153 15.29 0.73 1.73
CA ALA A 153 16.42 -0.17 1.54
C ALA A 153 17.65 0.60 1.02
N LEU A 154 17.49 1.43 -0.02
CA LEU A 154 18.55 2.27 -0.55
C LEU A 154 19.10 3.25 0.52
N ARG A 155 18.23 3.83 1.33
CA ARG A 155 18.63 4.71 2.44
C ARG A 155 19.45 3.96 3.50
N ARG A 156 19.05 2.73 3.84
CA ARG A 156 19.80 1.89 4.79
C ARG A 156 21.17 1.51 4.24
N GLU A 157 21.23 1.10 2.97
CA GLU A 157 22.47 0.77 2.27
C GLU A 157 23.40 1.99 2.18
N PHE A 158 22.88 3.14 1.79
CA PHE A 158 23.62 4.39 1.76
C PHE A 158 24.23 4.73 3.14
N SER A 159 23.42 4.67 4.21
CA SER A 159 23.91 4.97 5.56
C SER A 159 25.01 3.99 6.04
N ALA A 160 24.86 2.71 5.68
CA ALA A 160 25.86 1.69 5.99
C ALA A 160 27.17 1.94 5.23
N ASN A 161 27.09 2.24 3.94
CA ASN A 161 28.24 2.50 3.09
C ASN A 161 28.99 3.78 3.55
N VAL A 162 28.26 4.86 3.83
CA VAL A 162 28.84 6.08 4.40
C VAL A 162 29.59 5.79 5.69
N SER A 163 28.97 5.03 6.60
CA SER A 163 29.61 4.68 7.88
C SER A 163 30.91 3.89 7.69
N HIS A 164 30.93 2.95 6.75
CA HIS A 164 32.11 2.18 6.40
C HIS A 164 33.22 3.04 5.78
N GLU A 165 32.86 3.89 4.81
CA GLU A 165 33.82 4.77 4.12
C GLU A 165 34.41 5.84 5.04
N LEU A 166 33.67 6.31 6.05
CA LEU A 166 34.17 7.23 7.07
C LEU A 166 35.08 6.53 8.09
N LYS A 167 34.74 5.28 8.47
CA LYS A 167 35.48 4.56 9.51
C LYS A 167 36.90 4.20 9.08
N THR A 168 37.11 3.85 7.82
CA THR A 168 38.41 3.42 7.31
C THR A 168 39.50 4.49 7.44
N PRO A 169 39.34 5.71 6.88
CA PRO A 169 40.35 6.76 7.04
C PRO A 169 40.51 7.21 8.49
N LEU A 170 39.41 7.23 9.27
CA LEU A 170 39.47 7.59 10.68
C LEU A 170 40.29 6.58 11.50
N THR A 171 40.15 5.29 11.21
CA THR A 171 40.95 4.24 11.86
C THR A 171 42.43 4.40 11.52
N SER A 172 42.77 4.69 10.25
CA SER A 172 44.14 4.92 9.81
C SER A 172 44.76 6.16 10.48
N ILE A 173 44.03 7.27 10.53
CA ILE A 173 44.47 8.52 11.20
C ILE A 173 44.74 8.21 12.69
N THR A 174 43.80 7.54 13.36
CA THR A 174 43.93 7.22 14.77
C THR A 174 45.13 6.31 15.02
N GLY A 175 45.30 5.26 14.20
CA GLY A 175 46.43 4.32 14.33
C GLY A 175 47.80 5.02 14.11
N PHE A 176 47.94 5.86 13.09
CA PHE A 176 49.20 6.62 12.90
C PHE A 176 49.47 7.59 14.06
N ALA A 177 48.43 8.30 14.52
CA ALA A 177 48.55 9.22 15.63
C ALA A 177 48.91 8.50 16.96
N GLU A 178 48.37 7.31 17.21
CA GLU A 178 48.68 6.48 18.36
C GLU A 178 50.15 6.02 18.35
N LEU A 179 50.61 5.48 17.20
CA LEU A 179 52.01 5.07 17.06
C LEU A 179 53.01 6.22 17.29
N MET A 180 52.66 7.42 16.77
CA MET A 180 53.47 8.63 17.02
C MET A 180 53.45 9.03 18.49
N LYS A 181 52.29 9.01 19.15
CA LYS A 181 52.12 9.38 20.56
C LYS A 181 52.90 8.46 21.50
N GLU A 182 52.93 7.18 21.19
CA GLU A 182 53.66 6.18 22.00
C GLU A 182 55.17 6.12 21.73
N GLY A 183 55.66 6.98 20.78
CA GLY A 183 57.07 7.06 20.44
C GLY A 183 57.58 5.82 19.68
N MET A 184 56.67 5.03 19.08
CA MET A 184 57.00 3.82 18.30
C MET A 184 57.51 4.18 16.88
N VAL A 185 57.37 5.45 16.45
CA VAL A 185 57.79 5.90 15.13
C VAL A 185 59.19 6.51 15.19
N PRO A 186 60.13 5.98 14.38
CA PRO A 186 61.47 6.56 14.31
C PRO A 186 61.40 8.06 13.83
N LYS A 187 62.34 8.90 14.31
CA LYS A 187 62.36 10.33 13.99
C LYS A 187 62.37 10.59 12.50
N GLU A 188 63.07 9.73 11.72
CA GLU A 188 63.22 9.82 10.29
C GLU A 188 61.89 9.58 9.54
N LYS A 189 60.95 8.86 10.17
CA LYS A 189 59.63 8.55 9.58
C LYS A 189 58.48 9.41 10.07
N MET A 190 58.73 10.33 11.00
CA MET A 190 57.71 11.21 11.56
C MET A 190 57.02 12.04 10.49
N GLN A 191 57.79 12.54 9.49
CA GLN A 191 57.25 13.35 8.40
C GLN A 191 56.36 12.52 7.46
N GLU A 192 56.70 11.24 7.22
CA GLU A 192 55.92 10.30 6.42
C GLU A 192 54.58 10.05 7.08
N PHE A 193 54.55 9.67 8.36
CA PHE A 193 53.32 9.41 9.13
C PHE A 193 52.44 10.67 9.27
N SER A 194 53.02 11.83 9.47
CA SER A 194 52.25 13.10 9.45
C SER A 194 51.64 13.36 8.07
N GLY A 195 52.36 13.03 7.00
CA GLY A 195 51.86 13.14 5.63
C GLY A 195 50.68 12.15 5.37
N ASP A 196 50.75 10.92 5.93
CA ASP A 196 49.67 9.95 5.82
C ASP A 196 48.41 10.42 6.56
N ILE A 197 48.54 10.92 7.78
CA ILE A 197 47.43 11.51 8.54
C ILE A 197 46.79 12.65 7.75
N TYR A 198 47.61 13.54 7.16
CA TYR A 198 47.11 14.68 6.37
C TYR A 198 46.34 14.19 5.13
N ARG A 199 46.87 13.21 4.40
CA ARG A 199 46.18 12.63 3.20
C ARG A 199 44.84 12.02 3.55
N GLU A 200 44.78 11.19 4.61
CA GLU A 200 43.54 10.57 5.04
C GLU A 200 42.53 11.60 5.56
N SER A 201 42.99 12.63 6.25
CA SER A 201 42.13 13.76 6.69
C SER A 201 41.53 14.52 5.51
N ARG A 202 42.30 14.80 4.47
CA ARG A 202 41.83 15.45 3.24
C ARG A 202 40.77 14.58 2.55
N ARG A 203 41.05 13.28 2.39
CA ARG A 203 40.11 12.34 1.81
C ARG A 203 38.79 12.31 2.59
N LEU A 204 38.84 12.36 3.93
CA LEU A 204 37.65 12.40 4.78
C LEU A 204 36.83 13.68 4.56
N ILE A 205 37.48 14.82 4.42
CA ILE A 205 36.80 16.10 4.13
C ILE A 205 36.12 16.04 2.77
N ASP A 206 36.80 15.57 1.74
CA ASP A 206 36.26 15.47 0.39
C ASP A 206 35.02 14.53 0.39
N LEU A 207 35.06 13.39 1.11
CA LEU A 207 33.95 12.48 1.24
C LEU A 207 32.76 13.13 1.97
N VAL A 208 32.99 13.91 3.01
CA VAL A 208 31.92 14.65 3.73
C VAL A 208 31.28 15.68 2.80
N ASP A 209 32.06 16.39 2.00
CA ASP A 209 31.57 17.38 1.04
C ASP A 209 30.69 16.69 -0.03
N ASP A 210 31.09 15.52 -0.53
CA ASP A 210 30.32 14.72 -1.48
C ASP A 210 28.96 14.29 -0.88
N ILE A 211 28.95 13.84 0.38
CA ILE A 211 27.72 13.45 1.10
C ILE A 211 26.78 14.65 1.26
N ILE A 212 27.31 15.82 1.60
CA ILE A 212 26.51 17.06 1.75
C ILE A 212 25.92 17.47 0.39
N GLN A 213 26.68 17.36 -0.69
CA GLN A 213 26.17 17.65 -2.04
C GLN A 213 25.04 16.67 -2.42
N LEU A 214 25.21 15.37 -2.15
CA LEU A 214 24.20 14.37 -2.43
C LEU A 214 22.91 14.63 -1.64
N SER A 215 23.03 14.96 -0.36
CA SER A 215 21.88 15.31 0.48
C SER A 215 21.09 16.51 -0.05
N ARG A 216 21.79 17.54 -0.55
CA ARG A 216 21.13 18.72 -1.17
C ARG A 216 20.42 18.38 -2.47
N LEU A 217 20.91 17.39 -3.22
CA LEU A 217 20.26 16.88 -4.44
C LEU A 217 18.96 16.18 -4.10
N ASP A 218 18.95 15.31 -3.09
CA ASP A 218 17.78 14.58 -2.64
C ASP A 218 16.66 15.50 -2.10
N GLU A 219 17.04 16.60 -1.44
CA GLU A 219 16.09 17.60 -0.95
C GLU A 219 15.55 18.55 -2.04
N GLY A 220 16.01 18.42 -3.28
CA GLY A 220 15.60 19.28 -4.39
C GLY A 220 16.04 20.75 -4.23
N THR A 221 16.93 21.02 -3.28
CA THR A 221 17.44 22.37 -2.98
C THR A 221 18.69 22.76 -3.79
N ALA A 222 19.20 21.84 -4.59
CA ALA A 222 20.37 22.09 -5.43
C ALA A 222 20.03 23.03 -6.59
N ASN A 223 20.53 24.25 -6.54
CA ASN A 223 20.50 25.20 -7.64
C ASN A 223 21.50 24.77 -8.72
N PHE A 224 21.02 24.06 -9.75
CA PHE A 224 21.83 23.77 -10.93
C PHE A 224 21.85 24.98 -11.86
N SER A 225 23.00 25.58 -12.05
CA SER A 225 23.24 26.50 -13.18
C SER A 225 23.39 25.63 -14.45
N LYS A 226 22.36 25.58 -15.29
CA LYS A 226 22.47 24.93 -16.60
C LYS A 226 23.32 25.80 -17.52
N SER A 227 24.50 25.35 -17.91
CA SER A 227 25.30 25.94 -18.98
C SER A 227 25.23 25.05 -20.23
N PRO A 228 25.13 25.61 -21.44
CA PRO A 228 25.22 24.82 -22.65
C PRO A 228 26.60 24.17 -22.74
N VAL A 229 26.63 22.82 -22.87
CA VAL A 229 27.85 22.05 -23.10
C VAL A 229 27.84 21.62 -24.56
N ASP A 230 28.88 21.97 -25.32
CA ASP A 230 29.08 21.50 -26.67
C ASP A 230 29.56 20.04 -26.62
N LEU A 231 28.78 19.12 -27.20
CA LEU A 231 29.05 17.67 -27.19
C LEU A 231 29.92 17.23 -28.37
N TYR A 232 30.41 18.22 -29.21
CA TYR A 232 31.22 17.96 -30.40
C TYR A 232 32.64 18.53 -30.26
N THR A 233 33.38 18.06 -29.23
CA THR A 233 34.85 18.21 -29.21
C THR A 233 35.48 16.90 -28.76
#